data_904660530e4676d8d0c444c70c1236d2
#
_entry.id   904660530e4676d8d0c444c70c1236d2
#
_cell.length_a   1.000
_cell.length_b   1.000
_cell.length_c   1.000
_cell.angle_alpha   90.00
_cell.angle_beta   90.00
_cell.angle_gamma   90.00
#
_symmetry.space_group_name_H-M   'P 1'
#
loop_
_entity.id
_entity.type
_entity.pdbx_description
1 polymer ?
#
loop_
_entity_poly.entity_id
_entity_poly.type
_entity_poly.pdbx_seq_one_letter_code
_entity_poly.pdbx_strand_id
1 'polypeptide(L)'
;MQKHNIPFHEKHKGQLFCDRSAEDLIQMLLAECNGSANGGNVTRWQPCSLKDIRYSDAAPEAQRYEVDTGQGTVHAAAVVVATGGLSIPKIGATDIGYRLAKQFNLRVVEPRPGLVPLTFDDKAWAPYAQLSGLSLPVRIETGTKKTLQSFDEDLLFTHRGLSGPGVLQISSYWQVGTDLRINLAPEVDLAEALMAAKQHSKKLIANELNAWVPSRLADTWVSQDTAWQRPVIEASDKALNLLAQRLSAWPLTPTGTEGYKKA
;
A
#
# COMPACT_ATOMS: atom_id res chain seq x y z
N MET A 1 -4.94 -19.26 13.07
CA MET A 1 -3.61 -19.81 13.34
C MET A 1 -3.63 -20.66 14.63
N GLN A 2 -4.13 -20.17 15.77
CA GLN A 2 -4.18 -20.92 17.05
C GLN A 2 -4.90 -22.28 16.94
N LYS A 3 -6.12 -22.32 16.33
CA LYS A 3 -6.90 -23.54 16.10
C LYS A 3 -6.11 -24.65 15.39
N HIS A 4 -5.15 -24.29 14.55
CA HIS A 4 -4.36 -25.22 13.73
C HIS A 4 -2.91 -25.37 14.22
N ASN A 5 -2.59 -24.88 15.43
CA ASN A 5 -1.26 -24.94 16.03
C ASN A 5 -0.15 -24.37 15.12
N ILE A 6 -0.45 -23.32 14.33
CA ILE A 6 0.53 -22.62 13.52
C ILE A 6 1.19 -21.58 14.42
N PRO A 7 2.50 -21.70 14.71
CA PRO A 7 3.22 -20.73 15.53
C PRO A 7 3.35 -19.40 14.78
N PHE A 8 3.16 -18.31 15.52
CA PHE A 8 3.25 -16.95 14.97
C PHE A 8 3.64 -15.96 16.04
N HIS A 9 4.21 -14.84 15.62
CA HIS A 9 4.53 -13.70 16.48
C HIS A 9 3.90 -12.43 15.93
N GLU A 10 3.70 -11.48 16.80
CA GLU A 10 3.28 -10.13 16.48
C GLU A 10 4.51 -9.25 16.23
N LYS A 11 4.49 -8.50 15.13
CA LYS A 11 5.43 -7.42 14.84
C LYS A 11 4.79 -6.07 15.12
N HIS A 12 5.47 -5.01 14.67
CA HIS A 12 5.03 -3.63 14.78
C HIS A 12 3.54 -3.46 14.38
N LYS A 13 2.79 -2.73 15.21
CA LYS A 13 1.38 -2.38 14.99
C LYS A 13 0.42 -3.57 14.80
N GLY A 14 0.62 -4.66 15.51
CA GLY A 14 -0.30 -5.80 15.52
C GLY A 14 -0.21 -6.71 14.30
N GLN A 15 0.78 -6.56 13.45
CA GLN A 15 0.97 -7.44 12.29
C GLN A 15 1.43 -8.82 12.73
N LEU A 16 0.72 -9.87 12.30
CA LEU A 16 1.02 -11.25 12.64
C LEU A 16 1.82 -11.93 11.52
N PHE A 17 2.90 -12.60 11.91
CA PHE A 17 3.77 -13.35 11.00
C PHE A 17 3.92 -14.79 11.46
N CYS A 18 3.86 -15.74 10.51
CA CYS A 18 4.22 -17.13 10.81
C CYS A 18 5.69 -17.22 11.22
N ASP A 19 6.00 -17.99 12.26
CA ASP A 19 7.37 -18.15 12.74
C ASP A 19 8.26 -18.91 11.76
N ARG A 20 7.68 -19.89 11.05
CA ARG A 20 8.41 -20.74 10.10
C ARG A 20 8.26 -20.25 8.67
N SER A 21 7.03 -20.33 8.12
CA SER A 21 6.74 -19.99 6.74
C SER A 21 5.25 -19.75 6.51
N ALA A 22 4.93 -18.92 5.50
CA ALA A 22 3.56 -18.79 4.99
C ALA A 22 3.02 -20.12 4.41
N GLU A 23 3.88 -21.09 4.10
CA GLU A 23 3.52 -22.44 3.66
C GLU A 23 2.64 -23.15 4.69
N ASP A 24 2.82 -22.88 5.99
CA ASP A 24 1.96 -23.43 7.04
C ASP A 24 0.47 -23.06 6.85
N LEU A 25 0.19 -21.84 6.36
CA LEU A 25 -1.17 -21.41 6.03
C LEU A 25 -1.71 -22.12 4.78
N ILE A 26 -0.85 -22.31 3.77
CA ILE A 26 -1.21 -23.01 2.54
C ILE A 26 -1.57 -24.46 2.87
N GLN A 27 -0.74 -25.16 3.63
CA GLN A 27 -0.97 -26.54 4.02
C GLN A 27 -2.21 -26.68 4.90
N MET A 28 -2.46 -25.73 5.81
CA MET A 28 -3.70 -25.69 6.59
C MET A 28 -4.94 -25.60 5.70
N LEU A 29 -4.96 -24.67 4.74
CA LEU A 29 -6.09 -24.50 3.82
C LEU A 29 -6.30 -25.74 2.94
N LEU A 30 -5.20 -26.34 2.46
CA LEU A 30 -5.27 -27.58 1.69
C LEU A 30 -5.80 -28.76 2.52
N ALA A 31 -5.44 -28.85 3.78
CA ALA A 31 -5.96 -29.86 4.70
C ALA A 31 -7.46 -29.70 4.93
N GLU A 32 -7.94 -28.45 5.11
CA GLU A 32 -9.39 -28.15 5.22
C GLU A 32 -10.15 -28.53 3.93
N CYS A 33 -9.56 -28.36 2.76
CA CYS A 33 -10.14 -28.77 1.47
C CYS A 33 -10.24 -30.30 1.33
N ASN A 34 -9.26 -31.03 1.85
CA ASN A 34 -9.24 -32.51 1.80
C ASN A 34 -10.11 -33.15 2.89
N GLY A 35 -10.77 -32.35 3.68
CA GLY A 35 -11.10 -32.78 4.92
C GLY A 35 -12.42 -33.33 5.33
N SER A 36 -12.38 -34.06 5.83
CA SER A 36 -13.13 -35.01 6.61
C SER A 36 -13.79 -34.47 7.87
N ALA A 37 -13.37 -33.34 8.39
CA ALA A 37 -13.93 -32.84 9.67
C ALA A 37 -15.30 -32.13 9.51
N ASN A 38 -15.61 -31.56 8.32
CA ASN A 38 -16.85 -30.83 8.08
C ASN A 38 -17.67 -31.38 6.89
N GLY A 39 -17.37 -32.58 6.39
CA GLY A 39 -18.15 -33.26 5.35
C GLY A 39 -17.96 -32.70 3.93
N GLY A 40 -17.00 -31.81 3.73
CA GLY A 40 -16.66 -31.29 2.41
C GLY A 40 -15.76 -32.24 1.64
N ASN A 41 -16.04 -32.43 0.34
CA ASN A 41 -15.18 -33.16 -0.58
C ASN A 41 -14.77 -32.25 -1.72
N VAL A 42 -13.51 -31.79 -1.72
CA VAL A 42 -12.96 -30.93 -2.76
C VAL A 42 -12.00 -31.72 -3.62
N THR A 43 -12.38 -31.94 -4.87
CA THR A 43 -11.46 -32.49 -5.87
C THR A 43 -10.67 -31.35 -6.52
N ARG A 44 -9.33 -31.38 -6.37
CA ARG A 44 -8.45 -30.35 -6.87
C ARG A 44 -7.80 -30.75 -8.20
N TRP A 45 -8.00 -29.92 -9.22
CA TRP A 45 -7.39 -30.06 -10.52
C TRP A 45 -6.27 -29.03 -10.70
N GLN A 46 -5.03 -29.48 -10.68
CA GLN A 46 -3.87 -28.58 -10.82
C GLN A 46 -2.70 -29.35 -11.48
N PRO A 47 -2.16 -28.84 -12.60
CA PRO A 47 -2.59 -27.62 -13.32
C PRO A 47 -3.91 -27.84 -14.08
N CYS A 48 -4.75 -26.79 -14.15
CA CYS A 48 -5.97 -26.83 -14.94
C CYS A 48 -6.27 -25.41 -15.48
N SER A 49 -6.42 -25.30 -16.79
CA SER A 49 -6.82 -24.04 -17.42
C SER A 49 -8.33 -24.00 -17.61
N LEU A 50 -8.94 -22.85 -17.35
CA LEU A 50 -10.31 -22.55 -17.73
C LEU A 50 -10.32 -22.04 -19.17
N LYS A 51 -11.18 -22.63 -20.02
CA LYS A 51 -11.40 -22.23 -21.42
C LYS A 51 -12.67 -21.40 -21.57
N ASP A 52 -13.79 -21.91 -21.06
CA ASP A 52 -15.10 -21.26 -21.18
C ASP A 52 -16.05 -21.70 -20.06
N ILE A 53 -17.10 -20.90 -19.81
CA ILE A 53 -18.23 -21.26 -18.94
C ILE A 53 -19.51 -20.89 -19.69
N ARG A 54 -20.39 -21.87 -19.85
CA ARG A 54 -21.71 -21.69 -20.45
C ARG A 54 -22.81 -21.95 -19.44
N TYR A 55 -23.92 -21.28 -19.58
CA TYR A 55 -25.12 -21.45 -18.75
C TYR A 55 -26.35 -21.76 -19.63
N SER A 56 -27.18 -22.68 -19.18
CA SER A 56 -28.43 -23.03 -19.84
C SER A 56 -29.55 -23.25 -18.85
N ASP A 57 -30.61 -22.44 -18.93
CA ASP A 57 -31.85 -22.65 -18.16
C ASP A 57 -32.60 -23.92 -18.55
N ALA A 58 -32.41 -24.41 -19.79
CA ALA A 58 -33.04 -25.62 -20.28
C ALA A 58 -32.40 -26.91 -19.75
N ALA A 59 -31.18 -26.82 -19.20
CA ALA A 59 -30.50 -27.97 -18.62
C ALA A 59 -31.03 -28.31 -17.20
N PRO A 60 -30.93 -29.60 -16.79
CA PRO A 60 -31.23 -29.97 -15.41
C PRO A 60 -30.45 -29.10 -14.41
N GLU A 61 -31.03 -28.81 -13.26
CA GLU A 61 -30.43 -27.93 -12.26
C GLU A 61 -28.98 -28.28 -11.92
N ALA A 62 -28.69 -29.56 -11.75
CA ALA A 62 -27.34 -30.04 -11.45
C ALA A 62 -26.33 -29.85 -12.62
N GLN A 63 -26.78 -29.44 -13.81
CA GLN A 63 -25.98 -29.34 -15.03
C GLN A 63 -26.12 -27.97 -15.72
N ARG A 64 -26.70 -26.98 -15.05
CA ARG A 64 -26.95 -25.66 -15.65
C ARG A 64 -25.68 -24.94 -16.12
N TYR A 65 -24.58 -25.16 -15.45
CA TYR A 65 -23.28 -24.65 -15.86
C TYR A 65 -22.45 -25.73 -16.51
N GLU A 66 -21.95 -25.45 -17.68
CA GLU A 66 -20.94 -26.23 -18.40
C GLU A 66 -19.63 -25.49 -18.36
N VAL A 67 -18.62 -26.08 -17.71
CA VAL A 67 -17.29 -25.49 -17.52
C VAL A 67 -16.30 -26.26 -18.36
N ASP A 68 -15.77 -25.65 -19.41
CA ASP A 68 -14.79 -26.24 -20.30
C ASP A 68 -13.38 -25.95 -19.83
N THR A 69 -12.61 -26.99 -19.55
CA THR A 69 -11.29 -26.90 -18.96
C THR A 69 -10.23 -27.64 -19.78
N GLY A 70 -8.95 -27.44 -19.41
CA GLY A 70 -7.85 -28.21 -20.00
C GLY A 70 -7.85 -29.70 -19.66
N GLN A 71 -8.62 -30.13 -18.66
CA GLN A 71 -8.74 -31.53 -18.23
C GLN A 71 -10.11 -32.16 -18.60
N GLY A 72 -10.96 -31.43 -19.34
CA GLY A 72 -12.28 -31.89 -19.76
C GLY A 72 -13.39 -30.93 -19.35
N THR A 73 -14.62 -31.29 -19.69
CA THR A 73 -15.82 -30.52 -19.40
C THR A 73 -16.46 -30.98 -18.08
N VAL A 74 -16.84 -30.03 -17.26
CA VAL A 74 -17.53 -30.28 -15.98
C VAL A 74 -18.90 -29.63 -16.02
N HIS A 75 -19.93 -30.36 -15.57
CA HIS A 75 -21.26 -29.83 -15.37
C HIS A 75 -21.50 -29.57 -13.87
N ALA A 76 -22.11 -28.43 -13.54
CA ALA A 76 -22.35 -28.04 -12.16
C ALA A 76 -23.67 -27.27 -11.99
N ALA A 77 -24.25 -27.36 -10.79
CA ALA A 77 -25.39 -26.53 -10.40
C ALA A 77 -25.01 -25.06 -10.17
N ALA A 78 -23.79 -24.81 -9.74
CA ALA A 78 -23.27 -23.49 -9.44
C ALA A 78 -21.76 -23.39 -9.75
N VAL A 79 -21.30 -22.19 -10.08
CA VAL A 79 -19.88 -21.87 -10.30
C VAL A 79 -19.49 -20.68 -9.43
N VAL A 80 -18.39 -20.81 -8.71
CA VAL A 80 -17.80 -19.70 -7.96
C VAL A 80 -16.53 -19.25 -8.65
N VAL A 81 -16.52 -17.99 -9.09
CA VAL A 81 -15.34 -17.35 -9.69
C VAL A 81 -14.50 -16.73 -8.57
N ALA A 82 -13.43 -17.39 -8.18
CA ALA A 82 -12.51 -16.98 -7.10
C ALA A 82 -11.07 -16.85 -7.61
N THR A 83 -10.90 -16.33 -8.83
CA THR A 83 -9.63 -16.28 -9.58
C THR A 83 -8.71 -15.13 -9.16
N GLY A 84 -9.10 -14.35 -8.16
CA GLY A 84 -8.39 -13.12 -7.81
C GLY A 84 -8.58 -12.02 -8.86
N GLY A 85 -7.71 -11.03 -8.81
CA GLY A 85 -7.73 -9.87 -9.70
C GLY A 85 -6.45 -9.74 -10.52
N LEU A 86 -6.11 -8.48 -10.86
CA LEU A 86 -4.99 -8.14 -11.75
C LEU A 86 -3.65 -7.97 -11.01
N SER A 87 -3.67 -8.06 -9.68
CA SER A 87 -2.49 -7.78 -8.85
C SER A 87 -1.39 -8.82 -9.03
N ILE A 88 -0.16 -8.35 -9.20
CA ILE A 88 1.05 -9.15 -9.38
C ILE A 88 0.94 -10.16 -10.55
N PRO A 89 0.85 -9.70 -11.81
CA PRO A 89 0.68 -10.59 -12.98
C PRO A 89 1.74 -11.69 -13.09
N LYS A 90 2.93 -11.47 -12.52
CA LYS A 90 4.03 -12.45 -12.54
C LYS A 90 3.72 -13.76 -11.81
N ILE A 91 2.76 -13.78 -10.90
CA ILE A 91 2.32 -14.99 -10.18
C ILE A 91 1.07 -15.63 -10.78
N GLY A 92 0.64 -15.16 -11.97
CA GLY A 92 -0.48 -15.75 -12.72
C GLY A 92 -1.81 -15.00 -12.59
N ALA A 93 -1.82 -13.79 -12.03
CA ALA A 93 -3.02 -12.96 -12.00
C ALA A 93 -3.47 -12.58 -13.41
N THR A 94 -4.77 -12.71 -13.70
CA THR A 94 -5.38 -12.44 -15.00
C THR A 94 -6.71 -11.71 -14.87
N ASP A 95 -7.25 -11.24 -15.99
CA ASP A 95 -8.54 -10.58 -16.08
C ASP A 95 -9.73 -11.53 -16.23
N ILE A 96 -9.54 -12.83 -16.05
CA ILE A 96 -10.55 -13.85 -16.39
C ILE A 96 -11.88 -13.63 -15.66
N GLY A 97 -11.85 -13.24 -14.38
CA GLY A 97 -13.07 -12.93 -13.62
C GLY A 97 -13.85 -11.78 -14.20
N TYR A 98 -13.17 -10.73 -14.68
CA TYR A 98 -13.82 -9.57 -15.33
C TYR A 98 -14.37 -9.92 -16.72
N ARG A 99 -13.68 -10.79 -17.48
CA ARG A 99 -14.19 -11.28 -18.78
C ARG A 99 -15.45 -12.12 -18.60
N LEU A 100 -15.46 -13.02 -17.62
CA LEU A 100 -16.65 -13.82 -17.28
C LEU A 100 -17.80 -12.93 -16.82
N ALA A 101 -17.56 -11.95 -15.96
CA ALA A 101 -18.59 -11.00 -15.55
C ALA A 101 -19.23 -10.29 -16.74
N LYS A 102 -18.43 -9.84 -17.72
CA LYS A 102 -18.92 -9.23 -18.97
C LYS A 102 -19.71 -10.24 -19.83
N GLN A 103 -19.21 -11.47 -19.94
CA GLN A 103 -19.88 -12.56 -20.68
C GLN A 103 -21.30 -12.81 -20.15
N PHE A 104 -21.48 -12.73 -18.83
CA PHE A 104 -22.77 -12.88 -18.16
C PHE A 104 -23.52 -11.54 -17.99
N ASN A 105 -23.17 -10.50 -18.75
CA ASN A 105 -23.80 -9.17 -18.74
C ASN A 105 -23.80 -8.50 -17.36
N LEU A 106 -22.86 -8.82 -16.49
CA LEU A 106 -22.69 -8.15 -15.20
C LEU A 106 -21.95 -6.83 -15.38
N ARG A 107 -22.39 -5.82 -14.65
CA ARG A 107 -21.71 -4.52 -14.65
C ARG A 107 -20.35 -4.63 -13.94
N VAL A 108 -19.30 -4.33 -14.67
CA VAL A 108 -17.94 -4.24 -14.12
C VAL A 108 -17.57 -2.78 -13.92
N VAL A 109 -17.26 -2.40 -12.67
CA VAL A 109 -16.64 -1.12 -12.36
C VAL A 109 -15.17 -1.23 -12.74
N GLU A 110 -14.65 -0.22 -13.46
CA GLU A 110 -13.25 -0.21 -13.90
C GLU A 110 -12.29 -0.40 -12.71
N PRO A 111 -11.53 -1.50 -12.68
CA PRO A 111 -10.63 -1.77 -11.57
C PRO A 111 -9.42 -0.83 -11.62
N ARG A 112 -9.02 -0.34 -10.45
CA ARG A 112 -7.82 0.50 -10.27
C ARG A 112 -6.87 -0.19 -9.30
N PRO A 113 -5.55 -0.05 -9.51
CA PRO A 113 -4.57 -0.52 -8.54
C PRO A 113 -4.80 0.19 -7.19
N GLY A 114 -4.94 -0.57 -6.13
CA GLY A 114 -4.96 -0.09 -4.75
C GLY A 114 -3.79 -0.66 -3.96
N LEU A 115 -3.46 -0.07 -2.81
CA LEU A 115 -2.31 -0.47 -1.99
C LEU A 115 -1.00 -0.49 -2.80
N VAL A 116 -0.75 0.55 -3.58
CA VAL A 116 0.39 0.65 -4.50
C VAL A 116 1.30 1.83 -4.17
N PRO A 117 2.60 1.73 -4.46
CA PRO A 117 3.49 2.88 -4.39
C PRO A 117 3.05 3.98 -5.35
N LEU A 118 3.19 5.22 -4.90
CA LEU A 118 2.92 6.43 -5.67
C LEU A 118 4.21 6.94 -6.33
N THR A 119 4.09 7.37 -7.58
CA THR A 119 5.20 7.87 -8.39
C THR A 119 5.06 9.35 -8.67
N PHE A 120 6.20 10.02 -8.96
CA PHE A 120 6.28 11.43 -9.22
C PHE A 120 7.03 11.69 -10.53
N ASP A 121 6.93 12.91 -11.05
CA ASP A 121 7.78 13.37 -12.14
C ASP A 121 9.26 13.33 -11.70
N ASP A 122 10.14 12.88 -12.59
CA ASP A 122 11.56 12.67 -12.28
C ASP A 122 12.26 13.95 -11.80
N LYS A 123 11.91 15.12 -12.38
CA LYS A 123 12.51 16.40 -11.96
C LYS A 123 12.00 16.83 -10.60
N ALA A 124 10.71 16.66 -10.34
CA ALA A 124 10.10 16.98 -9.04
C ALA A 124 10.62 16.05 -7.95
N TRP A 125 10.92 14.79 -8.28
CA TRP A 125 11.40 13.80 -7.33
C TRP A 125 12.91 13.80 -7.11
N ALA A 126 13.70 14.37 -8.04
CA ALA A 126 15.16 14.38 -7.98
C ALA A 126 15.76 14.80 -6.63
N PRO A 127 15.26 15.85 -5.91
CA PRO A 127 15.78 16.21 -4.61
C PRO A 127 15.64 15.14 -3.52
N TYR A 128 14.64 14.28 -3.66
CA TYR A 128 14.26 13.27 -2.66
C TYR A 128 14.74 11.85 -3.01
N ALA A 129 15.18 11.60 -4.24
CA ALA A 129 15.62 10.29 -4.72
C ALA A 129 16.78 9.71 -3.88
N GLN A 130 17.65 10.58 -3.36
CA GLN A 130 18.74 10.21 -2.45
C GLN A 130 18.26 9.65 -1.10
N LEU A 131 17.01 9.88 -0.71
CA LEU A 131 16.40 9.34 0.50
C LEU A 131 15.92 7.89 0.33
N SER A 132 16.05 7.31 -0.85
CA SER A 132 15.63 5.92 -1.12
C SER A 132 16.11 4.97 -0.04
N GLY A 133 15.19 4.12 0.46
CA GLY A 133 15.39 3.21 1.57
C GLY A 133 15.15 3.82 2.96
N LEU A 134 14.93 5.13 3.06
CA LEU A 134 14.57 5.77 4.32
C LEU A 134 13.09 5.51 4.64
N SER A 135 12.81 5.06 5.86
CA SER A 135 11.46 4.90 6.38
C SER A 135 11.30 5.68 7.69
N LEU A 136 10.12 6.26 7.90
CA LEU A 136 9.77 6.98 9.11
C LEU A 136 8.25 7.00 9.32
N PRO A 137 7.78 7.10 10.59
CA PRO A 137 6.36 7.32 10.89
C PRO A 137 5.94 8.72 10.42
N VAL A 138 4.77 8.79 9.78
CA VAL A 138 4.19 10.03 9.26
C VAL A 138 2.69 10.04 9.46
N ARG A 139 2.09 11.24 9.39
CA ARG A 139 0.67 11.38 9.04
C ARG A 139 0.56 11.76 7.58
N ILE A 140 -0.18 10.97 6.80
CA ILE A 140 -0.41 11.20 5.38
C ILE A 140 -1.90 11.39 5.10
N GLU A 141 -2.23 12.41 4.32
CA GLU A 141 -3.60 12.84 4.05
C GLU A 141 -3.83 13.07 2.56
N THR A 142 -5.05 12.82 2.10
CA THR A 142 -5.54 13.21 0.76
C THR A 142 -7.03 13.54 0.79
N GLY A 143 -7.51 14.24 -0.22
CA GLY A 143 -8.92 14.60 -0.36
C GLY A 143 -9.23 16.04 0.02
N THR A 144 -10.53 16.35 0.06
CA THR A 144 -11.08 17.66 0.45
C THR A 144 -11.58 17.59 1.89
N LYS A 145 -12.00 18.73 2.47
CA LYS A 145 -12.60 18.78 3.82
C LYS A 145 -13.73 17.75 4.04
N LYS A 146 -14.49 17.42 2.98
CA LYS A 146 -15.61 16.46 3.04
C LYS A 146 -15.20 15.01 2.82
N THR A 147 -14.07 14.77 2.17
CA THR A 147 -13.59 13.44 1.74
C THR A 147 -12.20 13.15 2.27
N LEU A 148 -11.77 13.88 3.30
CA LEU A 148 -10.43 13.74 3.87
C LEU A 148 -10.22 12.31 4.38
N GLN A 149 -9.15 11.69 3.90
CA GLN A 149 -8.62 10.44 4.43
C GLN A 149 -7.25 10.71 5.03
N SER A 150 -6.98 10.10 6.17
CA SER A 150 -5.74 10.27 6.91
C SER A 150 -5.28 8.94 7.48
N PHE A 151 -3.97 8.68 7.44
CA PHE A 151 -3.34 7.52 8.04
C PHE A 151 -2.08 7.92 8.80
N ASP A 152 -1.94 7.38 10.02
CA ASP A 152 -0.73 7.49 10.85
C ASP A 152 0.06 6.18 10.74
N GLU A 153 0.99 6.12 9.77
CA GLU A 153 1.72 4.92 9.41
C GLU A 153 3.13 5.23 8.87
N ASP A 154 3.94 4.18 8.68
CA ASP A 154 5.27 4.35 8.11
C ASP A 154 5.21 4.68 6.61
N LEU A 155 6.02 5.66 6.21
CA LEU A 155 6.33 6.02 4.84
C LEU A 155 7.71 5.48 4.48
N LEU A 156 7.89 5.04 3.24
CA LEU A 156 9.17 4.63 2.67
C LEU A 156 9.49 5.45 1.43
N PHE A 157 10.64 6.12 1.42
CA PHE A 157 11.18 6.74 0.23
C PHE A 157 11.73 5.69 -0.73
N THR A 158 11.44 5.85 -2.03
CA THR A 158 11.96 5.01 -3.10
C THR A 158 12.63 5.87 -4.19
N HIS A 159 13.31 5.24 -5.13
CA HIS A 159 13.95 5.97 -6.25
C HIS A 159 12.96 6.73 -7.14
N ARG A 160 11.68 6.31 -7.20
CA ARG A 160 10.66 6.87 -8.09
C ARG A 160 9.52 7.57 -7.37
N GLY A 161 9.52 7.54 -6.06
CA GLY A 161 8.42 8.10 -5.27
C GLY A 161 8.33 7.53 -3.88
N LEU A 162 7.12 7.31 -3.43
CA LEU A 162 6.79 6.90 -2.07
C LEU A 162 6.12 5.53 -2.02
N SER A 163 6.43 4.78 -0.97
CA SER A 163 5.86 3.49 -0.61
C SER A 163 5.74 3.40 0.92
N GLY A 164 5.60 2.21 1.45
CA GLY A 164 5.39 1.96 2.88
C GLY A 164 3.90 1.92 3.24
N PRO A 165 3.54 1.39 4.40
CA PRO A 165 2.15 1.13 4.78
C PRO A 165 1.22 2.35 4.63
N GLY A 166 1.65 3.53 5.07
CA GLY A 166 0.86 4.77 4.96
C GLY A 166 0.57 5.16 3.52
N VAL A 167 1.58 5.05 2.64
CA VAL A 167 1.43 5.35 1.22
C VAL A 167 0.56 4.32 0.51
N LEU A 168 0.74 3.04 0.83
CA LEU A 168 -0.08 1.98 0.26
C LEU A 168 -1.56 2.16 0.65
N GLN A 169 -1.86 2.49 1.90
CA GLN A 169 -3.22 2.73 2.35
C GLN A 169 -3.83 3.94 1.67
N ILE A 170 -3.14 5.10 1.66
CA ILE A 170 -3.67 6.33 1.07
C ILE A 170 -3.86 6.22 -0.44
N SER A 171 -3.06 5.40 -1.14
CA SER A 171 -3.17 5.20 -2.59
C SER A 171 -4.54 4.66 -3.03
N SER A 172 -5.25 3.96 -2.14
CA SER A 172 -6.61 3.47 -2.41
C SER A 172 -7.65 4.60 -2.47
N TYR A 173 -7.35 5.76 -1.92
CA TYR A 173 -8.23 6.93 -1.87
C TYR A 173 -7.73 8.08 -2.75
N TRP A 174 -6.44 8.09 -3.07
CA TRP A 174 -5.84 9.10 -3.93
C TRP A 174 -6.39 9.00 -5.35
N GLN A 175 -6.56 10.14 -6.00
CA GLN A 175 -6.96 10.27 -7.41
C GLN A 175 -5.94 11.11 -8.17
N VAL A 176 -5.73 10.79 -9.45
CA VAL A 176 -4.84 11.56 -10.31
C VAL A 176 -5.21 13.05 -10.28
N GLY A 177 -4.22 13.90 -10.05
CA GLY A 177 -4.39 15.35 -9.93
C GLY A 177 -4.81 15.84 -8.54
N THR A 178 -4.90 14.96 -7.54
CA THR A 178 -5.10 15.37 -6.13
C THR A 178 -3.77 15.38 -5.37
N ASP A 179 -3.66 16.30 -4.43
CA ASP A 179 -2.48 16.43 -3.60
C ASP A 179 -2.52 15.45 -2.42
N LEU A 180 -1.31 15.07 -2.00
CA LEU A 180 -1.04 14.53 -0.68
C LEU A 180 -0.55 15.66 0.23
N ARG A 181 -0.85 15.54 1.51
CA ARG A 181 -0.22 16.32 2.56
C ARG A 181 0.42 15.36 3.56
N ILE A 182 1.70 15.55 3.83
CA ILE A 182 2.46 14.64 4.69
C ILE A 182 3.06 15.45 5.84
N ASN A 183 2.74 15.03 7.08
CA ASN A 183 3.47 15.48 8.27
C ASN A 183 4.58 14.47 8.55
N LEU A 184 5.82 14.91 8.42
CA LEU A 184 7.03 14.09 8.56
C LEU A 184 7.50 13.95 10.03
N ALA A 185 6.86 14.65 10.95
CA ALA A 185 7.12 14.58 12.39
C ALA A 185 5.81 14.73 13.17
N PRO A 186 4.85 13.76 13.06
CA PRO A 186 3.50 13.92 13.58
C PRO A 186 3.42 13.99 15.12
N GLU A 187 4.46 13.52 15.83
CA GLU A 187 4.50 13.43 17.29
C GLU A 187 4.95 14.74 17.96
N VAL A 188 5.34 15.78 17.17
CA VAL A 188 5.89 17.02 17.72
C VAL A 188 5.37 18.25 16.99
N ASP A 189 5.14 19.33 17.71
CA ASP A 189 5.00 20.66 17.11
C ASP A 189 6.40 21.21 16.79
N LEU A 190 6.83 21.03 15.54
CA LEU A 190 8.14 21.45 15.08
C LEU A 190 8.35 22.97 15.17
N ALA A 191 7.29 23.77 15.05
CA ALA A 191 7.41 25.22 15.16
C ALA A 191 7.75 25.61 16.61
N GLU A 192 7.02 25.08 17.57
CA GLU A 192 7.29 25.30 18.99
C GLU A 192 8.67 24.76 19.37
N ALA A 193 9.01 23.53 18.95
CA ALA A 193 10.27 22.89 19.26
C ALA A 193 11.50 23.65 18.73
N LEU A 194 11.46 24.14 17.48
CA LEU A 194 12.53 24.92 16.89
C LEU A 194 12.66 26.32 17.54
N MET A 195 11.53 26.95 17.89
CA MET A 195 11.52 28.23 18.60
C MET A 195 12.09 28.10 20.02
N ALA A 196 11.78 27.00 20.71
CA ALA A 196 12.37 26.70 22.00
C ALA A 196 13.90 26.45 21.89
N ALA A 197 14.32 25.64 20.89
CA ALA A 197 15.75 25.38 20.63
C ALA A 197 16.54 26.66 20.35
N LYS A 198 15.94 27.62 19.63
CA LYS A 198 16.56 28.91 19.31
C LYS A 198 17.02 29.68 20.55
N GLN A 199 16.38 29.51 21.68
CA GLN A 199 16.73 30.25 22.92
C GLN A 199 18.07 29.82 23.53
N HIS A 200 18.57 28.62 23.23
CA HIS A 200 19.74 28.06 23.92
C HIS A 200 20.68 27.22 23.05
N SER A 201 20.22 26.75 21.85
CA SER A 201 21.03 25.83 21.05
C SER A 201 21.87 26.55 20.00
N LYS A 202 23.17 26.24 19.97
CA LYS A 202 24.11 26.68 18.93
C LYS A 202 24.33 25.65 17.83
N LYS A 203 23.57 24.54 17.83
CA LYS A 203 23.67 23.51 16.82
C LYS A 203 23.17 24.04 15.48
N LEU A 204 23.68 23.47 14.39
CA LEU A 204 23.08 23.64 13.06
C LEU A 204 21.62 23.16 13.06
N ILE A 205 20.76 23.79 12.31
CA ILE A 205 19.33 23.42 12.22
C ILE A 205 19.16 21.96 11.83
N ALA A 206 19.95 21.42 10.89
CA ALA A 206 19.90 20.00 10.54
C ALA A 206 20.17 19.09 11.74
N ASN A 207 21.18 19.44 12.58
CA ASN A 207 21.52 18.67 13.76
C ASN A 207 20.44 18.77 14.87
N GLU A 208 19.72 19.88 14.93
CA GLU A 208 18.61 20.05 15.86
C GLU A 208 17.41 19.18 15.43
N LEU A 209 17.10 19.17 14.14
CA LEU A 209 16.03 18.35 13.58
C LEU A 209 16.24 16.84 13.77
N ASN A 210 17.47 16.38 13.99
CA ASN A 210 17.77 14.95 14.21
C ASN A 210 17.10 14.39 15.49
N ALA A 211 16.60 15.25 16.38
CA ALA A 211 15.79 14.82 17.52
C ALA A 211 14.42 14.27 17.10
N TRP A 212 13.90 14.64 15.92
CA TRP A 212 12.52 14.34 15.50
C TRP A 212 12.43 13.64 14.16
N VAL A 213 13.42 13.82 13.27
CA VAL A 213 13.45 13.19 11.96
C VAL A 213 14.82 12.59 11.66
N PRO A 214 14.91 11.56 10.80
CA PRO A 214 16.20 10.98 10.41
C PRO A 214 17.15 12.01 9.80
N SER A 215 18.45 11.91 10.11
CA SER A 215 19.48 12.88 9.70
C SER A 215 19.51 13.12 8.18
N ARG A 216 19.44 12.07 7.36
CA ARG A 216 19.39 12.21 5.90
C ARG A 216 18.19 13.06 5.42
N LEU A 217 17.06 12.97 6.11
CA LEU A 217 15.89 13.79 5.81
C LEU A 217 16.12 15.24 6.23
N ALA A 218 16.62 15.46 7.45
CA ALA A 218 16.95 16.79 7.94
C ALA A 218 17.91 17.52 7.01
N ASP A 219 19.00 16.86 6.60
CA ASP A 219 20.00 17.40 5.68
C ASP A 219 19.38 17.75 4.31
N THR A 220 18.53 16.87 3.78
CA THR A 220 17.84 17.08 2.50
C THR A 220 16.92 18.31 2.55
N TRP A 221 16.18 18.51 3.63
CA TRP A 221 15.30 19.68 3.77
C TRP A 221 16.08 20.97 3.96
N VAL A 222 17.05 20.95 4.87
CA VAL A 222 17.87 22.13 5.17
C VAL A 222 18.69 22.58 3.96
N SER A 223 19.13 21.67 3.09
CA SER A 223 19.87 22.00 1.89
C SER A 223 19.05 22.77 0.83
N GLN A 224 17.72 22.76 0.92
CA GLN A 224 16.83 23.43 -0.05
C GLN A 224 16.80 24.96 0.10
N ASP A 225 17.23 25.50 1.26
CA ASP A 225 17.25 26.94 1.49
C ASP A 225 18.44 27.34 2.34
N THR A 226 19.22 28.30 1.85
CA THR A 226 20.40 28.84 2.57
C THR A 226 20.05 29.48 3.91
N ALA A 227 18.81 29.96 4.08
CA ALA A 227 18.32 30.48 5.34
C ALA A 227 18.30 29.45 6.46
N TRP A 228 18.26 28.16 6.12
CA TRP A 228 18.28 27.04 7.07
C TRP A 228 19.66 26.44 7.32
N GLN A 229 20.69 26.79 6.51
CA GLN A 229 22.05 26.25 6.61
C GLN A 229 22.91 27.03 7.63
N ARG A 230 22.39 27.17 8.87
CA ARG A 230 23.03 27.94 9.93
C ARG A 230 22.67 27.40 11.31
N PRO A 231 23.34 27.86 12.38
CA PRO A 231 22.92 27.58 13.73
C PRO A 231 21.49 28.05 14.01
N VAL A 232 20.71 27.25 14.77
CA VAL A 232 19.30 27.57 15.04
C VAL A 232 19.12 28.94 15.71
N ILE A 233 20.05 29.33 16.59
CA ILE A 233 20.04 30.63 17.30
C ILE A 233 20.18 31.83 16.33
N GLU A 234 20.82 31.65 15.19
CA GLU A 234 21.04 32.68 14.16
C GLU A 234 19.93 32.77 13.12
N ALA A 235 19.04 31.78 13.10
CA ALA A 235 17.94 31.78 12.15
C ALA A 235 16.85 32.78 12.55
N SER A 236 16.18 33.38 11.57
CA SER A 236 15.00 34.20 11.83
C SER A 236 13.81 33.32 12.21
N ASP A 237 12.89 33.84 13.04
CA ASP A 237 11.66 33.14 13.40
C ASP A 237 10.83 32.77 12.18
N LYS A 238 10.81 33.65 11.17
CA LYS A 238 10.16 33.38 9.90
C LYS A 238 10.76 32.16 9.18
N ALA A 239 12.09 32.03 9.17
CA ALA A 239 12.74 30.89 8.52
C ALA A 239 12.46 29.57 9.25
N LEU A 240 12.49 29.57 10.59
CA LEU A 240 12.18 28.40 11.40
C LEU A 240 10.73 27.98 11.26
N ASN A 241 9.78 28.92 11.30
CA ASN A 241 8.36 28.61 11.10
C ASN A 241 8.08 28.08 9.69
N LEU A 242 8.73 28.61 8.65
CA LEU A 242 8.60 28.10 7.29
C LEU A 242 9.14 26.68 7.16
N LEU A 243 10.28 26.35 7.78
CA LEU A 243 10.84 25.02 7.80
C LEU A 243 9.91 24.04 8.52
N ALA A 244 9.43 24.41 9.71
CA ALA A 244 8.47 23.63 10.47
C ALA A 244 7.22 23.35 9.65
N GLN A 245 6.65 24.36 9.01
CA GLN A 245 5.47 24.21 8.14
C GLN A 245 5.74 23.26 6.98
N ARG A 246 6.90 23.32 6.33
CA ARG A 246 7.26 22.43 5.21
C ARG A 246 7.44 20.98 5.63
N LEU A 247 7.89 20.73 6.86
CA LEU A 247 8.02 19.37 7.40
C LEU A 247 6.68 18.83 7.93
N SER A 248 5.87 19.68 8.56
CA SER A 248 4.57 19.27 9.14
C SER A 248 3.42 19.23 8.14
N ALA A 249 3.56 19.84 6.96
CA ALA A 249 2.53 19.88 5.94
C ALA A 249 3.12 19.86 4.52
N TRP A 250 4.01 18.90 4.26
CA TRP A 250 4.67 18.73 2.96
C TRP A 250 3.66 18.39 1.87
N PRO A 251 3.40 19.31 0.91
CA PRO A 251 2.49 19.04 -0.19
C PRO A 251 3.21 18.30 -1.31
N LEU A 252 2.56 17.28 -1.85
CA LEU A 252 3.05 16.48 -2.97
C LEU A 252 1.91 16.15 -3.92
N THR A 253 2.15 16.25 -5.22
CA THR A 253 1.21 15.84 -6.27
C THR A 253 1.77 14.64 -7.01
N PRO A 254 1.38 13.40 -6.64
CA PRO A 254 1.79 12.22 -7.39
C PRO A 254 1.29 12.28 -8.84
N THR A 255 2.10 11.78 -9.77
CA THR A 255 1.75 11.72 -11.20
C THR A 255 1.18 10.35 -11.59
N GLY A 256 1.36 9.32 -10.75
CA GLY A 256 0.91 7.97 -11.03
C GLY A 256 1.19 6.98 -9.92
N THR A 257 1.08 5.71 -10.26
CA THR A 257 1.35 4.58 -9.37
C THR A 257 2.27 3.57 -10.05
N GLU A 258 2.86 2.64 -9.28
CA GLU A 258 3.60 1.48 -9.84
C GLU A 258 2.65 0.44 -10.49
N GLY A 259 1.34 0.65 -10.44
CA GLY A 259 0.33 -0.16 -11.09
C GLY A 259 0.22 -1.58 -10.55
N TYR A 260 -0.49 -2.42 -11.28
CA TYR A 260 -0.76 -3.81 -10.88
C TYR A 260 0.49 -4.68 -10.68
N LYS A 261 1.65 -4.26 -11.14
CA LYS A 261 2.91 -4.98 -10.87
C LYS A 261 3.30 -4.97 -9.39
N LYS A 262 2.77 -4.01 -8.62
CA LYS A 262 3.08 -3.76 -7.21
C LYS A 262 1.83 -3.66 -6.31
N ALA A 263 0.64 -3.80 -6.89
CA ALA A 263 -0.63 -3.78 -6.16
C ALA A 263 -0.83 -5.07 -5.35
#